data_2be013909b11b025f3245ce25f8ef300
#
_entry.id   2be013909b11b025f3245ce25f8ef300
#
_cell.length_a   1.000
_cell.length_b   1.000
_cell.length_c   1.000
_cell.angle_alpha   90.00
_cell.angle_beta   90.00
_cell.angle_gamma   90.00
#
_symmetry.space_group_name_H-M   'P 1'
#
loop_
_entity.id
_entity.type
_entity.pdbx_description
1 polymer ?
#
loop_
_entity_poly.entity_id
_entity_poly.type
_entity_poly.pdbx_seq_one_letter_code
_entity_poly.pdbx_strand_id
1 'polypeptide(L)'
;MMNSILYRVRLMALFLLAVGGSYGTSQAQEDYRMFEAKTPQLDPAYAKGVSGHIAGELRPRLLVMAGGCNFPDRPAREGGAKRYYSEIYIADYLGAFNLACETKASELDMEWKLVGHLPHPTAYAAFQLYDDKLIVAGGQSAAGDLSDAYMIQLRDRHSVEITPLPSLPEPRSGMASALIENVLYLIGGRVNGKLSNTVLSLDLSRPQKEWREETPYPHSPFLKLVAMTNQDESNTSSGGPYLGVMGSFTGVDEPDQRVQADVTYMTYTPQTKQWQTYKIAPDDPIAAYGFGGGYASEYSNSFSGGVRADLFVTALQREKDLKAAKAKGNRRLVKKLQAEQRAYLSHDPAWYGFCSEWYSFDRSRGRGEAKSGFHFNGRADAVYLDRSSSMMDGMLIGGETMPGVRTPSIVIFTTAC
;
A
#
# COMPACT_ATOMS: atom_id res chain seq x y z
N MET A 1 9.25 -18.68 -22.43
CA MET A 1 10.35 -18.89 -21.47
C MET A 1 11.74 -18.47 -21.96
N MET A 2 12.06 -18.55 -23.24
CA MET A 2 13.44 -18.25 -23.72
C MET A 2 13.72 -16.75 -24.05
N ASN A 3 12.70 -15.91 -24.20
CA ASN A 3 12.87 -14.50 -24.56
C ASN A 3 13.02 -13.53 -23.36
N SER A 4 12.66 -13.93 -22.14
CA SER A 4 12.81 -13.07 -20.96
C SER A 4 14.24 -13.07 -20.39
N ILE A 5 14.99 -14.13 -20.60
CA ILE A 5 16.36 -14.28 -20.09
C ILE A 5 17.36 -13.45 -20.93
N LEU A 6 17.13 -13.30 -22.21
CA LEU A 6 18.02 -12.53 -23.10
C LEU A 6 17.93 -11.01 -22.92
N TYR A 7 16.82 -10.50 -22.36
CA TYR A 7 16.65 -9.07 -22.12
C TYR A 7 17.37 -8.61 -20.82
N ARG A 8 17.50 -9.50 -19.83
CA ARG A 8 18.22 -9.22 -18.58
C ARG A 8 19.74 -9.18 -18.72
N VAL A 9 20.30 -9.90 -19.69
CA VAL A 9 21.77 -9.97 -19.90
C VAL A 9 22.32 -8.77 -20.65
N ARG A 10 21.54 -8.04 -21.44
CA ARG A 10 22.02 -6.86 -22.21
C ARG A 10 22.14 -5.57 -21.41
N LEU A 11 21.45 -5.43 -20.27
CA LEU A 11 21.60 -4.25 -19.38
C LEU A 11 22.79 -4.36 -18.41
N MET A 12 23.29 -5.57 -18.12
CA MET A 12 24.46 -5.76 -17.25
C MET A 12 25.82 -5.50 -17.92
N ALA A 13 25.88 -5.47 -19.25
CA ALA A 13 27.13 -5.32 -19.99
C ALA A 13 27.62 -3.88 -20.20
N LEU A 14 26.87 -2.86 -19.79
CA LEU A 14 27.23 -1.44 -19.96
C LEU A 14 27.79 -0.77 -18.67
N PHE A 15 27.93 -1.50 -17.57
CA PHE A 15 28.41 -0.95 -16.29
C PHE A 15 29.83 -1.35 -15.89
N LEU A 16 30.60 -2.01 -16.75
CA LEU A 16 31.92 -2.57 -16.38
C LEU A 16 33.12 -1.99 -17.17
N LEU A 17 33.10 -0.71 -17.53
CA LEU A 17 34.30 -0.04 -18.08
C LEU A 17 34.40 1.43 -17.66
N ALA A 18 34.70 1.68 -16.37
CA ALA A 18 35.37 2.90 -15.91
C ALA A 18 35.91 2.72 -14.50
N VAL A 19 37.05 2.09 -14.36
CA VAL A 19 37.85 2.15 -13.12
C VAL A 19 39.06 3.03 -13.40
N GLY A 20 39.13 4.17 -12.71
CA GLY A 20 40.33 4.98 -12.63
C GLY A 20 40.08 6.49 -12.77
N GLY A 21 39.63 7.12 -11.71
CA GLY A 21 39.59 8.58 -11.62
C GLY A 21 38.76 9.02 -10.41
N SER A 22 39.40 9.70 -9.46
CA SER A 22 38.69 10.36 -8.35
C SER A 22 37.74 11.43 -8.91
N TYR A 23 36.49 11.06 -9.00
CA TYR A 23 35.41 12.01 -9.34
C TYR A 23 34.50 12.16 -8.14
N GLY A 24 34.39 13.39 -7.65
CA GLY A 24 33.26 13.79 -6.83
C GLY A 24 31.97 13.42 -7.58
N THR A 25 31.20 12.50 -7.03
CA THR A 25 29.89 12.13 -7.57
C THR A 25 28.94 13.29 -7.33
N SER A 26 28.84 14.21 -8.29
CA SER A 26 27.55 14.86 -8.50
C SER A 26 26.63 13.77 -9.05
N GLN A 27 25.80 13.16 -8.19
CA GLN A 27 24.65 12.42 -8.70
C GLN A 27 23.87 13.41 -9.57
N ALA A 28 23.84 13.15 -10.87
CA ALA A 28 22.92 13.81 -11.75
C ALA A 28 21.52 13.49 -11.19
N GLN A 29 20.81 14.51 -10.75
CA GLN A 29 19.42 14.43 -10.39
C GLN A 29 18.73 14.00 -11.68
N GLU A 30 18.24 12.77 -11.76
CA GLU A 30 17.46 12.34 -12.90
C GLU A 30 16.25 13.26 -12.96
N ASP A 31 16.07 13.98 -14.06
CA ASP A 31 14.93 14.88 -14.26
C ASP A 31 13.68 14.03 -14.54
N TYR A 32 12.99 13.65 -13.48
CA TYR A 32 11.71 13.00 -13.60
C TYR A 32 10.64 13.97 -14.04
N ARG A 33 9.85 13.55 -15.00
CA ARG A 33 8.64 14.23 -15.39
C ARG A 33 7.45 13.62 -14.64
N MET A 34 6.58 14.48 -14.12
CA MET A 34 5.36 14.07 -13.44
C MET A 34 4.14 14.47 -14.24
N PHE A 35 3.17 13.57 -14.28
CA PHE A 35 1.85 13.80 -14.87
C PHE A 35 0.79 13.55 -13.82
N GLU A 36 -0.28 14.35 -13.87
CA GLU A 36 -1.47 14.14 -13.06
C GLU A 36 -2.62 13.59 -13.89
N ALA A 37 -3.33 12.62 -13.35
CA ALA A 37 -4.58 12.10 -13.86
C ALA A 37 -5.59 11.97 -12.72
N LYS A 38 -6.83 11.62 -13.06
CA LYS A 38 -7.89 11.41 -12.08
C LYS A 38 -8.36 9.96 -12.07
N THR A 39 -8.70 9.48 -10.87
CA THR A 39 -9.43 8.22 -10.67
C THR A 39 -10.78 8.28 -11.39
N PRO A 40 -11.52 7.14 -11.54
CA PRO A 40 -12.78 7.12 -12.25
C PRO A 40 -13.75 8.23 -11.84
N GLN A 41 -14.28 8.95 -12.85
CA GLN A 41 -15.19 10.09 -12.67
C GLN A 41 -16.66 9.75 -13.04
N LEU A 42 -16.98 8.49 -13.32
CA LEU A 42 -18.28 8.03 -13.80
C LEU A 42 -19.37 8.07 -12.70
N ASP A 43 -19.04 7.80 -11.45
CA ASP A 43 -19.90 7.99 -10.27
C ASP A 43 -19.45 9.25 -9.52
N PRO A 44 -20.32 10.29 -9.34
CA PRO A 44 -19.98 11.51 -8.61
C PRO A 44 -19.50 11.29 -7.16
N ALA A 45 -19.96 10.22 -6.51
CA ALA A 45 -19.51 9.87 -5.17
C ALA A 45 -18.10 9.25 -5.19
N TYR A 46 -17.82 8.37 -6.14
CA TYR A 46 -16.50 7.77 -6.36
C TYR A 46 -15.47 8.80 -6.81
N ALA A 47 -15.88 9.75 -7.65
CA ALA A 47 -15.07 10.83 -8.19
C ALA A 47 -14.45 11.76 -7.12
N LYS A 48 -14.95 11.73 -5.88
CA LYS A 48 -14.33 12.43 -4.74
C LYS A 48 -13.02 11.79 -4.28
N GLY A 49 -12.62 10.68 -4.91
CA GLY A 49 -11.46 9.87 -4.53
C GLY A 49 -11.83 8.79 -3.51
N VAL A 50 -11.01 7.76 -3.47
CA VAL A 50 -11.15 6.60 -2.59
C VAL A 50 -9.82 6.23 -1.96
N SER A 51 -9.88 5.53 -0.84
CA SER A 51 -8.73 4.87 -0.20
C SER A 51 -9.03 3.41 0.08
N GLY A 52 -7.97 2.62 0.30
CA GLY A 52 -8.10 1.18 0.51
C GLY A 52 -8.67 0.43 -0.69
N HIS A 53 -8.54 1.01 -1.88
CA HIS A 53 -8.94 0.41 -3.15
C HIS A 53 -7.90 -0.60 -3.63
N ILE A 54 -8.29 -1.39 -4.60
CA ILE A 54 -7.46 -2.35 -5.33
C ILE A 54 -7.05 -1.66 -6.63
N ALA A 55 -5.78 -1.76 -7.02
CA ALA A 55 -5.35 -1.31 -8.35
C ALA A 55 -4.20 -2.17 -8.87
N GLY A 56 -4.05 -2.21 -10.19
CA GLY A 56 -2.98 -2.92 -10.86
C GLY A 56 -3.01 -2.70 -12.36
N GLU A 57 -1.93 -3.03 -13.03
CA GLU A 57 -1.87 -3.05 -14.49
C GLU A 57 -2.10 -4.48 -14.99
N LEU A 58 -3.29 -4.72 -15.55
CA LEU A 58 -3.62 -5.99 -16.21
C LEU A 58 -3.36 -5.85 -17.69
N ARG A 59 -2.38 -6.57 -18.21
CA ARG A 59 -1.79 -6.42 -19.55
C ARG A 59 -1.12 -5.04 -19.72
N PRO A 60 -0.10 -4.95 -20.56
CA PRO A 60 0.52 -3.66 -20.80
C PRO A 60 -0.54 -2.61 -21.14
N ARG A 61 -0.56 -1.48 -20.39
CA ARG A 61 -1.38 -0.29 -20.64
C ARG A 61 -2.80 -0.26 -20.07
N LEU A 62 -3.30 -1.35 -19.49
CA LEU A 62 -4.65 -1.35 -18.91
C LEU A 62 -4.57 -1.25 -17.39
N LEU A 63 -4.76 -0.03 -16.90
CA LEU A 63 -4.89 0.22 -15.47
C LEU A 63 -6.26 -0.23 -15.00
N VAL A 64 -6.29 -1.07 -13.97
CA VAL A 64 -7.50 -1.48 -13.27
C VAL A 64 -7.57 -0.80 -11.93
N MET A 65 -8.75 -0.34 -11.55
CA MET A 65 -9.05 0.20 -10.23
C MET A 65 -10.38 -0.36 -9.75
N ALA A 66 -10.44 -0.89 -8.52
CA ALA A 66 -11.63 -1.53 -8.01
C ALA A 66 -11.87 -1.26 -6.52
N GLY A 67 -13.14 -1.21 -6.12
CA GLY A 67 -13.52 -1.06 -4.72
C GLY A 67 -13.03 0.23 -4.09
N GLY A 68 -12.65 0.14 -2.80
CA GLY A 68 -12.27 1.29 -1.99
C GLY A 68 -13.44 1.89 -1.21
N CYS A 69 -13.14 2.95 -0.47
CA CYS A 69 -14.17 3.65 0.31
C CYS A 69 -13.87 5.15 0.46
N ASN A 70 -14.91 5.93 0.69
CA ASN A 70 -14.83 7.35 1.01
C ASN A 70 -16.00 7.81 1.89
N PHE A 71 -16.16 9.13 2.06
CA PHE A 71 -17.26 9.79 2.78
C PHE A 71 -17.99 10.75 1.82
N PRO A 72 -18.86 10.24 0.92
CA PRO A 72 -19.38 11.04 -0.19
C PRO A 72 -20.41 12.07 0.22
N ASP A 73 -21.24 11.78 1.24
CA ASP A 73 -22.39 12.62 1.61
C ASP A 73 -22.00 13.71 2.60
N ARG A 74 -21.18 13.36 3.58
CA ARG A 74 -20.72 14.28 4.63
C ARG A 74 -19.30 13.91 5.06
N PRO A 75 -18.40 14.89 5.26
CA PRO A 75 -17.04 14.62 5.70
C PRO A 75 -16.95 13.80 6.99
N ALA A 76 -15.91 12.99 7.12
CA ALA A 76 -15.67 12.18 8.33
C ALA A 76 -15.62 13.04 9.60
N ARG A 77 -15.02 14.25 9.53
CA ARG A 77 -14.95 15.23 10.65
C ARG A 77 -16.32 15.66 11.17
N GLU A 78 -17.33 15.57 10.34
CA GLU A 78 -18.72 15.92 10.65
C GLU A 78 -19.57 14.69 11.00
N GLY A 79 -18.93 13.51 11.13
CA GLY A 79 -19.58 12.24 11.43
C GLY A 79 -20.24 11.59 10.22
N GLY A 80 -19.73 11.83 9.01
CA GLY A 80 -20.18 11.17 7.78
C GLY A 80 -20.00 9.66 7.86
N ALA A 81 -20.91 8.93 7.21
CA ALA A 81 -20.80 7.48 7.06
C ALA A 81 -19.86 7.14 5.92
N LYS A 82 -19.08 6.07 6.10
CA LYS A 82 -18.20 5.52 5.07
C LYS A 82 -19.03 4.73 4.06
N ARG A 83 -18.87 5.01 2.77
CA ARG A 83 -19.41 4.22 1.67
C ARG A 83 -18.31 3.34 1.10
N TYR A 84 -18.63 2.08 0.88
CA TYR A 84 -17.77 1.08 0.24
C TYR A 84 -18.26 0.83 -1.18
N TYR A 85 -17.33 0.54 -2.09
CA TYR A 85 -17.58 0.37 -3.51
C TYR A 85 -17.26 -1.04 -3.98
N SER A 86 -17.95 -1.50 -5.02
CA SER A 86 -17.72 -2.79 -5.68
C SER A 86 -17.32 -2.65 -7.15
N GLU A 87 -17.45 -1.47 -7.72
CA GLU A 87 -17.18 -1.19 -9.12
C GLU A 87 -15.75 -1.54 -9.49
N ILE A 88 -15.57 -2.12 -10.69
CA ILE A 88 -14.27 -2.39 -11.32
C ILE A 88 -14.21 -1.53 -12.58
N TYR A 89 -13.24 -0.63 -12.59
CA TYR A 89 -12.96 0.26 -13.71
C TYR A 89 -11.66 -0.10 -14.39
N ILE A 90 -11.58 0.16 -15.71
CA ILE A 90 -10.32 0.11 -16.47
C ILE A 90 -10.11 1.41 -17.23
N ALA A 91 -8.83 1.75 -17.46
CA ALA A 91 -8.43 2.80 -18.37
C ALA A 91 -7.20 2.37 -19.17
N ASP A 92 -7.22 2.68 -20.51
CA ASP A 92 -6.02 2.58 -21.36
C ASP A 92 -5.28 3.91 -21.26
N TYR A 93 -4.25 3.96 -20.41
CA TYR A 93 -3.56 5.21 -20.11
C TYR A 93 -2.49 5.57 -21.13
N LEU A 94 -2.01 4.63 -21.96
CA LEU A 94 -0.85 4.87 -22.81
C LEU A 94 -1.11 5.89 -23.92
N GLY A 95 -2.30 5.89 -24.50
CA GLY A 95 -2.68 6.89 -25.51
C GLY A 95 -2.63 8.30 -24.94
N ALA A 96 -3.21 8.50 -23.77
CA ALA A 96 -3.17 9.78 -23.04
C ALA A 96 -1.74 10.16 -22.64
N PHE A 97 -0.95 9.20 -22.19
CA PHE A 97 0.46 9.40 -21.82
C PHE A 97 1.31 9.86 -23.01
N ASN A 98 1.24 9.15 -24.15
CA ASN A 98 2.00 9.54 -25.35
C ASN A 98 1.61 10.94 -25.81
N LEU A 99 0.31 11.26 -25.85
CA LEU A 99 -0.17 12.58 -26.22
C LEU A 99 0.36 13.66 -25.27
N ALA A 100 0.37 13.40 -23.98
CA ALA A 100 0.90 14.34 -22.99
C ALA A 100 2.41 14.55 -23.13
N CYS A 101 3.18 13.51 -23.46
CA CYS A 101 4.60 13.63 -23.76
C CYS A 101 4.83 14.51 -25.02
N GLU A 102 4.09 14.27 -26.10
CA GLU A 102 4.20 15.03 -27.35
C GLU A 102 3.82 16.52 -27.17
N THR A 103 2.73 16.77 -26.45
CA THR A 103 2.18 18.12 -26.22
C THR A 103 2.82 18.85 -25.06
N LYS A 104 3.70 18.17 -24.29
CA LYS A 104 4.27 18.68 -23.05
C LYS A 104 3.21 19.05 -22.00
N ALA A 105 2.04 18.42 -22.05
CA ALA A 105 1.02 18.58 -21.03
C ALA A 105 1.50 17.98 -19.69
N SER A 106 0.98 18.49 -18.58
CA SER A 106 1.19 17.94 -17.23
C SER A 106 0.02 17.08 -16.75
N GLU A 107 -1.08 17.05 -17.49
CA GLU A 107 -2.29 16.31 -17.16
C GLU A 107 -2.59 15.26 -18.22
N LEU A 108 -3.05 14.08 -17.78
CA LEU A 108 -3.53 13.02 -18.64
C LEU A 108 -5.06 12.92 -18.52
N ASP A 109 -5.73 12.96 -19.64
CA ASP A 109 -7.17 12.66 -19.71
C ASP A 109 -7.34 11.14 -19.91
N MET A 110 -7.66 10.45 -18.82
CA MET A 110 -7.86 9.00 -18.81
C MET A 110 -9.33 8.64 -18.97
N GLU A 111 -9.66 7.96 -20.05
CA GLU A 111 -11.02 7.45 -20.26
C GLU A 111 -11.25 6.15 -19.47
N TRP A 112 -11.98 6.26 -18.37
CA TRP A 112 -12.36 5.14 -17.54
C TRP A 112 -13.63 4.45 -18.04
N LYS A 113 -13.68 3.12 -17.95
CA LYS A 113 -14.83 2.29 -18.28
C LYS A 113 -15.17 1.37 -17.12
N LEU A 114 -16.45 1.28 -16.77
CA LEU A 114 -16.96 0.29 -15.83
C LEU A 114 -17.02 -1.06 -16.57
N VAL A 115 -16.34 -2.09 -16.01
CA VAL A 115 -16.23 -3.42 -16.66
C VAL A 115 -16.72 -4.56 -15.79
N GLY A 116 -17.14 -4.29 -14.56
CA GLY A 116 -17.69 -5.29 -13.65
C GLY A 116 -17.80 -4.80 -12.22
N HIS A 117 -18.09 -5.73 -11.34
CA HIS A 117 -18.21 -5.50 -9.91
C HIS A 117 -17.52 -6.60 -9.13
N LEU A 118 -16.91 -6.24 -7.99
CA LEU A 118 -16.43 -7.18 -6.99
C LEU A 118 -17.61 -7.96 -6.39
N PRO A 119 -17.39 -9.17 -5.84
CA PRO A 119 -18.45 -9.96 -5.18
C PRO A 119 -19.16 -9.17 -4.07
N HIS A 120 -18.41 -8.34 -3.36
CA HIS A 120 -18.89 -7.45 -2.30
C HIS A 120 -18.24 -6.08 -2.41
N PRO A 121 -18.92 -4.98 -1.97
CA PRO A 121 -18.26 -3.69 -1.77
C PRO A 121 -17.07 -3.86 -0.81
N THR A 122 -15.86 -3.58 -1.27
CA THR A 122 -14.62 -3.98 -0.57
C THR A 122 -13.62 -2.83 -0.50
N ALA A 123 -13.07 -2.58 0.69
CA ALA A 123 -11.89 -1.76 0.90
C ALA A 123 -10.89 -2.47 1.81
N TYR A 124 -9.63 -2.04 1.79
CA TYR A 124 -8.55 -2.57 2.63
C TYR A 124 -8.33 -4.08 2.49
N ALA A 125 -8.63 -4.64 1.32
CA ALA A 125 -8.23 -5.99 0.95
C ALA A 125 -6.72 -6.05 0.71
N ALA A 126 -6.13 -7.21 0.93
CA ALA A 126 -4.82 -7.53 0.38
C ALA A 126 -4.95 -7.83 -1.11
N PHE A 127 -4.02 -7.37 -1.91
CA PHE A 127 -3.99 -7.73 -3.33
C PHE A 127 -2.56 -7.73 -3.87
N GLN A 128 -2.34 -8.56 -4.90
CA GLN A 128 -1.06 -8.68 -5.61
C GLN A 128 -1.31 -8.97 -7.09
N LEU A 129 -0.41 -8.49 -7.94
CA LEU A 129 -0.39 -8.87 -9.35
C LEU A 129 0.34 -10.21 -9.51
N TYR A 130 -0.30 -11.19 -10.10
CA TYR A 130 0.26 -12.50 -10.42
C TYR A 130 -0.03 -12.85 -11.87
N ASP A 131 0.99 -12.91 -12.69
CA ASP A 131 0.86 -12.93 -14.16
C ASP A 131 -0.03 -11.74 -14.62
N ASP A 132 -1.07 -12.01 -15.42
CA ASP A 132 -2.05 -11.03 -15.87
C ASP A 132 -3.32 -11.00 -15.01
N LYS A 133 -3.23 -11.29 -13.70
CA LYS A 133 -4.36 -11.37 -12.78
C LYS A 133 -4.09 -10.60 -11.51
N LEU A 134 -5.12 -9.92 -11.01
CA LEU A 134 -5.10 -9.39 -9.65
C LEU A 134 -5.67 -10.45 -8.70
N ILE A 135 -4.84 -10.86 -7.75
CA ILE A 135 -5.27 -11.71 -6.64
C ILE A 135 -5.75 -10.80 -5.54
N VAL A 136 -6.92 -11.04 -5.01
CA VAL A 136 -7.54 -10.25 -3.93
C VAL A 136 -7.94 -11.18 -2.79
N ALA A 137 -7.69 -10.78 -1.55
CA ALA A 137 -8.04 -11.57 -0.38
C ALA A 137 -8.50 -10.69 0.78
N GLY A 138 -9.61 -11.08 1.42
CA GLY A 138 -10.20 -10.39 2.54
C GLY A 138 -10.67 -8.98 2.20
N GLY A 139 -10.51 -8.07 3.14
CA GLY A 139 -10.97 -6.70 3.05
C GLY A 139 -12.09 -6.40 4.04
N GLN A 140 -12.65 -5.22 3.92
CA GLN A 140 -13.72 -4.72 4.79
C GLN A 140 -14.88 -4.19 3.95
N SER A 141 -16.09 -4.49 4.39
CA SER A 141 -17.34 -3.92 3.89
C SER A 141 -18.07 -3.17 5.00
N ALA A 142 -19.25 -2.64 4.69
CA ALA A 142 -20.13 -2.07 5.70
C ALA A 142 -20.62 -3.09 6.75
N ALA A 143 -20.63 -4.39 6.40
CA ALA A 143 -21.02 -5.48 7.28
C ALA A 143 -19.89 -5.98 8.19
N GLY A 144 -18.64 -5.62 7.90
CA GLY A 144 -17.45 -6.07 8.64
C GLY A 144 -16.34 -6.58 7.73
N ASP A 145 -15.39 -7.31 8.35
CA ASP A 145 -14.28 -7.93 7.64
C ASP A 145 -14.78 -9.09 6.75
N LEU A 146 -14.09 -9.32 5.64
CA LEU A 146 -14.43 -10.32 4.62
C LEU A 146 -13.45 -11.48 4.64
N SER A 147 -13.91 -12.67 4.24
CA SER A 147 -13.08 -13.88 4.07
C SER A 147 -12.91 -14.27 2.60
N ASP A 148 -13.54 -13.57 1.68
CA ASP A 148 -13.45 -13.88 0.25
C ASP A 148 -12.01 -13.77 -0.25
N ALA A 149 -11.63 -14.69 -1.14
CA ALA A 149 -10.45 -14.58 -1.95
C ALA A 149 -10.78 -14.95 -3.41
N TYR A 150 -10.23 -14.23 -4.36
CA TYR A 150 -10.52 -14.42 -5.77
C TYR A 150 -9.44 -13.81 -6.67
N MET A 151 -9.46 -14.23 -7.93
CA MET A 151 -8.66 -13.65 -9.00
C MET A 151 -9.54 -12.79 -9.91
N ILE A 152 -9.06 -11.62 -10.29
CA ILE A 152 -9.67 -10.76 -11.32
C ILE A 152 -8.79 -10.85 -12.56
N GLN A 153 -9.37 -11.24 -13.69
CA GLN A 153 -8.72 -11.29 -14.99
C GLN A 153 -9.56 -10.56 -16.03
N LEU A 154 -8.91 -9.85 -16.95
CA LEU A 154 -9.61 -9.27 -18.10
C LEU A 154 -9.95 -10.38 -19.11
N ARG A 155 -11.23 -10.50 -19.47
CA ARG A 155 -11.66 -11.28 -20.64
C ARG A 155 -11.35 -10.52 -21.92
N ASP A 156 -11.73 -9.25 -21.93
CA ASP A 156 -11.54 -8.29 -23.02
C ASP A 156 -11.43 -6.86 -22.44
N ARG A 157 -11.56 -5.84 -23.30
CA ARG A 157 -11.53 -4.42 -22.89
C ARG A 157 -12.85 -3.91 -22.29
N HIS A 158 -13.84 -4.79 -22.07
CA HIS A 158 -15.19 -4.41 -21.62
C HIS A 158 -15.69 -5.25 -20.46
N SER A 159 -14.99 -6.34 -20.12
CA SER A 159 -15.45 -7.27 -19.10
C SER A 159 -14.30 -7.95 -18.36
N VAL A 160 -14.57 -8.29 -17.11
CA VAL A 160 -13.68 -9.05 -16.25
C VAL A 160 -14.27 -10.44 -15.94
N GLU A 161 -13.39 -11.38 -15.67
CA GLU A 161 -13.75 -12.65 -15.06
C GLU A 161 -13.24 -12.67 -13.62
N ILE A 162 -14.10 -13.09 -12.70
CA ILE A 162 -13.75 -13.28 -11.30
C ILE A 162 -13.78 -14.76 -11.00
N THR A 163 -12.62 -15.33 -10.69
CA THR A 163 -12.46 -16.74 -10.33
C THR A 163 -12.27 -16.87 -8.83
N PRO A 164 -13.15 -17.58 -8.09
CA PRO A 164 -12.97 -17.79 -6.67
C PRO A 164 -11.68 -18.56 -6.35
N LEU A 165 -11.04 -18.17 -5.24
CA LEU A 165 -9.98 -18.89 -4.55
C LEU A 165 -10.54 -19.44 -3.23
N PRO A 166 -9.84 -20.35 -2.54
CA PRO A 166 -10.21 -20.76 -1.19
C PRO A 166 -10.37 -19.55 -0.28
N SER A 167 -11.49 -19.48 0.44
CA SER A 167 -11.73 -18.40 1.40
C SER A 167 -10.69 -18.41 2.51
N LEU A 168 -10.40 -17.24 3.07
CA LEU A 168 -9.58 -17.12 4.27
C LEU A 168 -10.20 -17.92 5.42
N PRO A 169 -9.39 -18.53 6.29
CA PRO A 169 -9.89 -19.27 7.46
C PRO A 169 -10.77 -18.41 8.37
N GLU A 170 -10.48 -17.10 8.42
CA GLU A 170 -11.23 -16.12 9.21
C GLU A 170 -11.34 -14.80 8.42
N PRO A 171 -12.46 -14.04 8.59
CA PRO A 171 -12.59 -12.71 8.01
C PRO A 171 -11.44 -11.80 8.43
N ARG A 172 -10.82 -11.11 7.46
CA ARG A 172 -9.59 -10.35 7.67
C ARG A 172 -9.51 -9.11 6.80
N SER A 173 -9.01 -8.00 7.35
CA SER A 173 -8.81 -6.74 6.64
C SER A 173 -7.51 -6.03 7.04
N GLY A 174 -7.03 -5.13 6.18
CA GLY A 174 -5.87 -4.28 6.48
C GLY A 174 -4.56 -5.06 6.67
N MET A 175 -4.44 -6.24 6.05
CA MET A 175 -3.21 -6.99 5.98
C MET A 175 -2.21 -6.28 5.06
N ALA A 176 -0.92 -6.46 5.34
CA ALA A 176 0.08 -6.33 4.28
C ALA A 176 0.12 -7.62 3.46
N SER A 177 0.50 -7.50 2.19
CA SER A 177 0.69 -8.66 1.31
C SER A 177 1.97 -8.53 0.49
N ALA A 178 2.56 -9.66 0.16
CA ALA A 178 3.69 -9.74 -0.74
C ALA A 178 3.70 -11.10 -1.47
N LEU A 179 4.33 -11.13 -2.64
CA LEU A 179 4.40 -12.31 -3.49
C LEU A 179 5.85 -12.73 -3.68
N ILE A 180 6.19 -13.96 -3.27
CA ILE A 180 7.48 -14.57 -3.61
C ILE A 180 7.20 -15.72 -4.57
N GLU A 181 7.75 -15.62 -5.78
CA GLU A 181 7.49 -16.58 -6.87
C GLU A 181 5.98 -16.79 -7.10
N ASN A 182 5.45 -17.95 -6.72
CA ASN A 182 4.03 -18.29 -6.86
C ASN A 182 3.30 -18.32 -5.51
N VAL A 183 3.91 -17.83 -4.43
CA VAL A 183 3.33 -17.89 -3.09
C VAL A 183 2.95 -16.50 -2.63
N LEU A 184 1.65 -16.30 -2.42
CA LEU A 184 1.10 -15.10 -1.81
C LEU A 184 1.17 -15.22 -0.30
N TYR A 185 1.72 -14.20 0.36
CA TYR A 185 1.75 -14.05 1.82
C TYR A 185 0.83 -12.94 2.26
N LEU A 186 0.04 -13.19 3.30
CA LEU A 186 -0.79 -12.21 4.00
C LEU A 186 -0.26 -12.05 5.42
N ILE A 187 0.04 -10.82 5.82
CA ILE A 187 0.78 -10.54 7.05
C ILE A 187 -0.06 -9.63 7.95
N GLY A 188 -0.37 -10.09 9.15
CA GLY A 188 -1.08 -9.32 10.16
C GLY A 188 -2.50 -8.94 9.77
N GLY A 189 -2.85 -7.67 9.98
CA GLY A 189 -4.19 -7.12 9.76
C GLY A 189 -5.14 -7.36 10.93
N ARG A 190 -6.42 -7.07 10.71
CA ARG A 190 -7.50 -7.36 11.66
C ARG A 190 -8.13 -8.70 11.31
N VAL A 191 -8.22 -9.57 12.27
CA VAL A 191 -8.91 -10.86 12.20
C VAL A 191 -10.13 -10.76 13.12
N ASN A 192 -11.32 -10.90 12.55
CA ASN A 192 -12.57 -10.70 13.30
C ASN A 192 -12.56 -9.35 14.06
N GLY A 193 -12.07 -8.29 13.46
CA GLY A 193 -12.02 -6.93 14.02
C GLY A 193 -10.91 -6.67 15.03
N LYS A 194 -10.04 -7.65 15.36
CA LYS A 194 -8.90 -7.49 16.28
C LYS A 194 -7.58 -7.61 15.53
N LEU A 195 -6.59 -6.81 15.90
CA LEU A 195 -5.25 -6.90 15.34
C LEU A 195 -4.62 -8.27 15.61
N SER A 196 -3.90 -8.78 14.64
CA SER A 196 -3.24 -10.09 14.67
C SER A 196 -1.80 -10.00 14.16
N ASN A 197 -0.95 -10.88 14.65
CA ASN A 197 0.41 -11.10 14.12
C ASN A 197 0.54 -12.38 13.28
N THR A 198 -0.59 -13.04 12.99
CA THR A 198 -0.58 -14.26 12.19
C THR A 198 -0.24 -13.98 10.73
N VAL A 199 0.36 -14.96 10.09
CA VAL A 199 0.76 -14.92 8.68
C VAL A 199 0.15 -16.11 7.97
N LEU A 200 -0.44 -15.86 6.81
CA LEU A 200 -1.02 -16.88 5.94
C LEU A 200 -0.26 -16.92 4.61
N SER A 201 -0.22 -18.08 3.97
CA SER A 201 0.30 -18.23 2.61
C SER A 201 -0.64 -19.05 1.73
N LEU A 202 -0.64 -18.75 0.43
CA LEU A 202 -1.36 -19.49 -0.61
C LEU A 202 -0.44 -19.72 -1.82
N ASP A 203 -0.27 -20.97 -2.21
CA ASP A 203 0.47 -21.37 -3.42
C ASP A 203 -0.44 -21.19 -4.66
N LEU A 204 -0.23 -20.10 -5.40
CA LEU A 204 -1.02 -19.75 -6.58
C LEU A 204 -0.77 -20.69 -7.78
N SER A 205 0.31 -21.47 -7.79
CA SER A 205 0.50 -22.55 -8.78
C SER A 205 -0.45 -23.73 -8.56
N ARG A 206 -1.03 -23.83 -7.38
CA ARG A 206 -2.00 -24.83 -6.95
C ARG A 206 -3.17 -24.18 -6.21
N PRO A 207 -3.94 -23.34 -6.87
CA PRO A 207 -4.94 -22.48 -6.23
C PRO A 207 -6.13 -23.22 -5.61
N GLN A 208 -6.23 -24.55 -5.81
CA GLN A 208 -7.25 -25.40 -5.16
C GLN A 208 -6.87 -25.79 -3.72
N LYS A 209 -5.62 -25.53 -3.29
CA LYS A 209 -5.18 -25.84 -1.93
C LYS A 209 -5.62 -24.76 -0.95
N GLU A 210 -5.83 -25.16 0.29
CA GLU A 210 -6.19 -24.27 1.38
C GLU A 210 -5.03 -23.35 1.76
N TRP A 211 -5.38 -22.22 2.39
CA TRP A 211 -4.43 -21.34 3.05
C TRP A 211 -3.64 -22.11 4.12
N ARG A 212 -2.36 -21.76 4.24
CA ARG A 212 -1.47 -22.32 5.26
C ARG A 212 -1.11 -21.25 6.26
N GLU A 213 -1.07 -21.63 7.52
CA GLU A 213 -0.48 -20.80 8.55
C GLU A 213 1.05 -20.88 8.46
N GLU A 214 1.68 -19.73 8.47
CA GLU A 214 3.12 -19.57 8.55
C GLU A 214 3.52 -19.12 9.96
N THR A 215 4.84 -19.08 10.23
CA THR A 215 5.33 -18.57 11.53
C THR A 215 4.84 -17.14 11.74
N PRO A 216 4.08 -16.85 12.81
CA PRO A 216 3.66 -15.48 13.12
C PRO A 216 4.86 -14.58 13.31
N TYR A 217 4.74 -13.29 12.95
CA TYR A 217 5.85 -12.37 13.24
C TYR A 217 6.02 -12.18 14.76
N PRO A 218 7.29 -12.13 15.26
CA PRO A 218 7.62 -12.18 16.68
C PRO A 218 7.47 -10.81 17.37
N HIS A 219 6.29 -10.20 17.25
CA HIS A 219 5.98 -8.89 17.81
C HIS A 219 4.51 -8.80 18.19
N SER A 220 4.17 -7.81 19.05
CA SER A 220 2.76 -7.43 19.29
C SER A 220 2.11 -7.03 17.97
N PRO A 221 0.79 -7.30 17.80
CA PRO A 221 0.10 -6.98 16.59
C PRO A 221 0.20 -5.50 16.21
N PHE A 222 0.59 -5.21 14.98
CA PHE A 222 0.67 -3.85 14.46
C PHE A 222 -0.65 -3.41 13.80
N LEU A 223 -1.05 -2.17 14.06
CA LEU A 223 -2.06 -1.52 13.24
C LEU A 223 -1.40 -1.08 11.93
N LYS A 224 -1.89 -1.65 10.83
CA LYS A 224 -1.40 -1.45 9.48
C LYS A 224 0.10 -1.81 9.33
N LEU A 225 0.40 -2.43 8.27
CA LEU A 225 1.73 -2.88 7.90
C LEU A 225 1.96 -2.51 6.44
N VAL A 226 3.20 -2.29 6.07
CA VAL A 226 3.61 -2.29 4.67
C VAL A 226 4.60 -3.44 4.47
N ALA A 227 4.46 -4.16 3.36
CA ALA A 227 5.35 -5.26 3.01
C ALA A 227 5.89 -5.10 1.59
N MET A 228 7.06 -5.64 1.38
CA MET A 228 7.73 -5.73 0.08
C MET A 228 8.44 -7.08 -0.04
N THR A 229 8.73 -7.46 -1.26
CA THR A 229 9.52 -8.66 -1.57
C THR A 229 10.92 -8.26 -2.01
N ASN A 230 11.93 -8.88 -1.43
CA ASN A 230 13.27 -8.83 -1.96
C ASN A 230 13.58 -10.17 -2.65
N GLN A 231 13.70 -10.13 -3.97
CA GLN A 231 14.00 -11.30 -4.81
C GLN A 231 15.46 -11.37 -5.23
N ASP A 232 16.34 -10.54 -4.67
CA ASP A 232 17.77 -10.55 -5.01
C ASP A 232 18.43 -11.83 -4.52
N GLU A 233 18.55 -12.79 -5.41
CA GLU A 233 19.21 -14.08 -5.18
C GLU A 233 20.73 -13.91 -4.93
N SER A 234 21.33 -12.79 -5.34
CA SER A 234 22.76 -12.53 -5.16
C SER A 234 23.10 -12.24 -3.69
N ASN A 235 22.11 -11.89 -2.88
CA ASN A 235 22.29 -11.63 -1.46
C ASN A 235 22.34 -12.94 -0.65
N THR A 236 23.39 -13.72 -0.86
CA THR A 236 23.66 -15.02 -0.21
C THR A 236 23.70 -14.94 1.32
N SER A 237 23.83 -13.76 1.90
CA SER A 237 23.81 -13.57 3.36
C SER A 237 22.44 -13.75 4.00
N SER A 238 21.33 -13.69 3.23
CA SER A 238 19.97 -13.84 3.74
C SER A 238 19.33 -15.21 3.49
N GLY A 239 20.01 -16.12 2.79
CA GLY A 239 19.49 -17.47 2.56
C GLY A 239 18.40 -17.57 1.49
N GLY A 240 18.26 -16.60 0.59
CA GLY A 240 17.29 -16.58 -0.51
C GLY A 240 16.31 -15.40 -0.45
N PRO A 241 15.27 -15.39 -1.29
CA PRO A 241 14.23 -14.36 -1.27
C PRO A 241 13.58 -14.22 0.10
N TYR A 242 13.26 -12.97 0.49
CA TYR A 242 12.64 -12.69 1.77
C TYR A 242 11.55 -11.62 1.66
N LEU A 243 10.61 -11.61 2.62
CA LEU A 243 9.67 -10.54 2.82
C LEU A 243 10.28 -9.49 3.73
N GLY A 244 10.25 -8.22 3.34
CA GLY A 244 10.49 -7.08 4.21
C GLY A 244 9.15 -6.53 4.71
N VAL A 245 9.02 -6.31 6.01
CA VAL A 245 7.80 -5.85 6.64
C VAL A 245 8.10 -4.71 7.60
N MET A 246 7.40 -3.58 7.44
CA MET A 246 7.48 -2.45 8.37
C MET A 246 6.20 -2.34 9.17
N GLY A 247 6.30 -2.45 10.49
CA GLY A 247 5.24 -2.19 11.45
C GLY A 247 5.46 -0.86 12.18
N SER A 248 4.40 -0.25 12.71
CA SER A 248 4.55 1.09 13.28
C SER A 248 3.77 1.36 14.56
N PHE A 249 2.59 0.78 14.76
CA PHE A 249 1.73 1.12 15.90
C PHE A 249 1.25 -0.12 16.63
N THR A 250 1.47 -0.16 17.95
CA THR A 250 1.04 -1.24 18.84
C THR A 250 0.16 -0.72 19.97
N GLY A 251 -0.38 -1.61 20.80
CA GLY A 251 -1.22 -1.25 21.96
C GLY A 251 -2.62 -0.76 21.60
N VAL A 252 -3.06 -0.90 20.34
CA VAL A 252 -4.34 -0.35 19.86
C VAL A 252 -5.53 -1.12 20.45
N ASP A 253 -5.49 -2.45 20.38
CA ASP A 253 -6.59 -3.32 20.82
C ASP A 253 -6.38 -3.91 22.21
N GLU A 254 -5.21 -3.74 22.83
CA GLU A 254 -4.89 -4.24 24.16
C GLU A 254 -5.42 -3.27 25.24
N PRO A 255 -6.39 -3.68 26.08
CA PRO A 255 -7.08 -2.77 27.01
C PRO A 255 -6.14 -2.04 27.98
N ASP A 256 -5.12 -2.75 28.46
CA ASP A 256 -4.22 -2.29 29.52
C ASP A 256 -2.92 -1.65 28.99
N GLN A 257 -2.75 -1.58 27.69
CA GLN A 257 -1.60 -0.94 27.06
C GLN A 257 -1.98 0.43 26.49
N ARG A 258 -1.03 1.33 26.45
CA ARG A 258 -1.19 2.57 25.70
C ARG A 258 -0.80 2.33 24.24
N VAL A 259 -1.41 3.10 23.34
CA VAL A 259 -0.97 3.12 21.94
C VAL A 259 0.44 3.71 21.88
N GLN A 260 1.30 3.05 21.14
CA GLN A 260 2.71 3.46 20.98
C GLN A 260 3.10 3.48 19.50
N ALA A 261 3.98 4.40 19.15
CA ALA A 261 4.76 4.28 17.94
C ALA A 261 5.92 3.32 18.24
N ASP A 262 5.93 2.21 17.55
CA ASP A 262 6.94 1.16 17.68
C ASP A 262 7.40 0.75 16.28
N VAL A 263 8.14 1.67 15.64
CA VAL A 263 8.58 1.47 14.26
C VAL A 263 9.60 0.34 14.23
N THR A 264 9.26 -0.73 13.57
CA THR A 264 10.03 -1.97 13.56
C THR A 264 10.07 -2.53 12.14
N TYR A 265 11.28 -2.79 11.65
CA TYR A 265 11.49 -3.52 10.41
C TYR A 265 11.72 -4.99 10.71
N MET A 266 11.06 -5.87 9.97
CA MET A 266 11.18 -7.31 10.11
C MET A 266 11.43 -7.95 8.76
N THR A 267 12.18 -9.04 8.74
CA THR A 267 12.32 -9.87 7.54
C THR A 267 11.90 -11.31 7.82
N TYR A 268 11.21 -11.92 6.86
CA TYR A 268 10.82 -13.33 6.90
C TYR A 268 11.44 -14.08 5.73
N THR A 269 12.15 -15.14 6.03
CA THR A 269 12.75 -16.03 5.02
C THR A 269 11.90 -17.30 4.93
N PRO A 270 11.14 -17.51 3.83
CA PRO A 270 10.23 -18.64 3.71
C PRO A 270 10.91 -20.02 3.77
N GLN A 271 12.12 -20.15 3.23
CA GLN A 271 12.88 -21.40 3.19
C GLN A 271 13.23 -21.90 4.60
N THR A 272 13.56 -20.99 5.52
CA THR A 272 13.91 -21.31 6.91
C THR A 272 12.75 -21.14 7.88
N LYS A 273 11.67 -20.48 7.45
CA LYS A 273 10.52 -20.06 8.27
C LYS A 273 10.91 -19.19 9.47
N GLN A 274 11.94 -18.37 9.30
CA GLN A 274 12.49 -17.55 10.37
C GLN A 274 12.24 -16.09 10.14
N TRP A 275 11.94 -15.39 11.23
CA TRP A 275 11.88 -13.94 11.31
C TRP A 275 13.18 -13.37 11.90
N GLN A 276 13.60 -12.22 11.37
CA GLN A 276 14.57 -11.34 11.98
C GLN A 276 13.92 -9.99 12.25
N THR A 277 14.21 -9.39 13.40
CA THR A 277 13.62 -8.11 13.82
C THR A 277 14.71 -7.07 13.99
N TYR A 278 14.48 -5.89 13.43
CA TYR A 278 15.37 -4.74 13.48
C TYR A 278 14.61 -3.57 14.13
N LYS A 279 14.96 -3.23 15.35
CA LYS A 279 14.37 -2.10 16.04
C LYS A 279 14.91 -0.80 15.48
N ILE A 280 14.02 0.11 15.07
CA ILE A 280 14.37 1.43 14.57
C ILE A 280 14.72 2.33 15.77
N ALA A 281 15.87 2.99 15.73
CA ALA A 281 16.27 3.92 16.78
C ALA A 281 15.38 5.19 16.74
N PRO A 282 15.09 5.81 17.91
CA PRO A 282 14.23 7.00 17.96
C PRO A 282 14.79 8.21 17.18
N ASP A 283 16.08 8.28 16.96
CA ASP A 283 16.77 9.33 16.17
C ASP A 283 16.87 8.99 14.68
N ASP A 284 16.35 7.84 14.27
CA ASP A 284 16.33 7.44 12.87
C ASP A 284 15.21 8.23 12.11
N PRO A 285 15.48 8.74 10.90
CA PRO A 285 14.48 9.46 10.12
C PRO A 285 13.17 8.68 9.91
N ILE A 286 13.27 7.35 9.80
CA ILE A 286 12.10 6.47 9.65
C ILE A 286 11.19 6.51 10.89
N ALA A 287 11.76 6.69 12.09
CA ALA A 287 10.99 6.68 13.33
C ALA A 287 9.95 7.82 13.42
N ALA A 288 10.12 8.88 12.65
CA ALA A 288 9.19 9.99 12.59
C ALA A 288 7.85 9.63 11.96
N TYR A 289 7.80 8.51 11.21
CA TYR A 289 6.63 8.12 10.43
C TYR A 289 6.09 6.76 10.82
N GLY A 290 4.78 6.63 10.72
CA GLY A 290 4.09 5.34 10.75
C GLY A 290 3.74 4.93 9.33
N PHE A 291 4.52 4.02 8.75
CA PHE A 291 4.31 3.52 7.38
C PHE A 291 3.12 2.58 7.24
N GLY A 292 2.43 2.28 8.31
CA GLY A 292 1.18 1.55 8.24
C GLY A 292 0.13 2.32 7.44
N GLY A 293 -0.28 1.78 6.29
CA GLY A 293 -1.07 2.45 5.26
C GLY A 293 -0.20 3.25 4.27
N GLY A 294 1.11 3.13 4.35
CA GLY A 294 2.04 3.51 3.30
C GLY A 294 2.04 2.49 2.16
N TYR A 295 2.99 2.63 1.28
CA TYR A 295 3.18 1.77 0.11
C TYR A 295 4.67 1.48 -0.07
N ALA A 296 4.97 0.37 -0.73
CA ALA A 296 6.33 -0.09 -0.98
C ALA A 296 6.61 -0.17 -2.48
N SER A 297 7.86 0.07 -2.84
CA SER A 297 8.43 -0.20 -4.16
C SER A 297 9.34 -1.41 -4.05
N GLU A 298 9.00 -2.48 -4.75
CA GLU A 298 9.84 -3.67 -4.83
C GLU A 298 11.07 -3.42 -5.70
N TYR A 299 10.93 -2.59 -6.73
CA TYR A 299 12.02 -2.23 -7.64
C TYR A 299 13.15 -1.49 -6.93
N SER A 300 12.83 -0.52 -6.09
CA SER A 300 13.84 0.28 -5.36
C SER A 300 14.09 -0.22 -3.94
N ASN A 301 13.43 -1.29 -3.52
CA ASN A 301 13.48 -1.84 -2.16
C ASN A 301 13.26 -0.75 -1.10
N SER A 302 12.24 0.06 -1.33
CA SER A 302 11.93 1.25 -0.54
C SER A 302 10.45 1.36 -0.22
N PHE A 303 10.11 2.21 0.73
CA PHE A 303 8.75 2.46 1.18
C PHE A 303 8.53 3.95 1.41
N SER A 304 7.27 4.36 1.30
CA SER A 304 6.85 5.75 1.45
C SER A 304 5.40 5.82 1.94
N GLY A 305 4.88 7.04 2.07
CA GLY A 305 3.52 7.29 2.53
C GLY A 305 3.34 7.03 4.01
N GLY A 306 2.07 6.94 4.43
CA GLY A 306 1.75 6.83 5.85
C GLY A 306 1.75 8.17 6.58
N VAL A 307 1.77 8.13 7.90
CA VAL A 307 1.40 9.25 8.76
C VAL A 307 2.53 9.64 9.72
N ARG A 308 2.52 10.86 10.21
CA ARG A 308 3.38 11.27 11.33
C ARG A 308 3.04 10.47 12.59
N ALA A 309 4.05 9.78 13.12
CA ALA A 309 3.87 8.81 14.21
C ALA A 309 3.34 9.46 15.50
N ASP A 310 3.88 10.62 15.89
CA ASP A 310 3.50 11.36 17.10
C ASP A 310 2.03 11.81 17.09
N LEU A 311 1.59 12.38 15.96
CA LEU A 311 0.22 12.84 15.79
C LEU A 311 -0.77 11.68 15.76
N PHE A 312 -0.41 10.61 15.06
CA PHE A 312 -1.31 9.49 14.89
C PHE A 312 -1.47 8.65 16.14
N VAL A 313 -0.41 8.43 16.93
CA VAL A 313 -0.49 7.79 18.25
C VAL A 313 -1.47 8.55 19.15
N THR A 314 -1.39 9.88 19.17
CA THR A 314 -2.32 10.70 19.96
C THR A 314 -3.77 10.54 19.50
N ALA A 315 -4.00 10.48 18.20
CA ALA A 315 -5.32 10.26 17.63
C ALA A 315 -5.88 8.86 17.96
N LEU A 316 -5.07 7.81 17.79
CA LEU A 316 -5.45 6.44 18.13
C LEU A 316 -5.72 6.26 19.63
N GLN A 317 -4.88 6.84 20.51
CA GLN A 317 -5.12 6.79 21.94
C GLN A 317 -6.45 7.47 22.31
N ARG A 318 -6.75 8.62 21.70
CA ARG A 318 -8.02 9.32 21.89
C ARG A 318 -9.22 8.48 21.45
N GLU A 319 -9.13 7.78 20.33
CA GLU A 319 -10.18 6.87 19.86
C GLU A 319 -10.42 5.73 20.85
N LYS A 320 -9.35 5.15 21.37
CA LYS A 320 -9.38 4.10 22.38
C LYS A 320 -10.03 4.59 23.68
N ASP A 321 -9.60 5.77 24.17
CA ASP A 321 -10.15 6.40 25.37
C ASP A 321 -11.62 6.77 25.20
N LEU A 322 -12.01 7.24 23.99
CA LEU A 322 -13.40 7.55 23.66
C LEU A 322 -14.29 6.29 23.70
N LYS A 323 -13.81 5.18 23.16
CA LYS A 323 -14.51 3.89 23.20
C LYS A 323 -14.68 3.42 24.65
N ALA A 324 -13.64 3.51 25.46
CA ALA A 324 -13.68 3.15 26.87
C ALA A 324 -14.62 4.07 27.70
N ALA A 325 -14.57 5.40 27.43
CA ALA A 325 -15.44 6.36 28.11
C ALA A 325 -16.93 6.13 27.77
N LYS A 326 -17.24 5.79 26.50
CA LYS A 326 -18.61 5.41 26.11
C LYS A 326 -19.07 4.15 26.81
N ALA A 327 -18.25 3.10 26.87
CA ALA A 327 -18.57 1.85 27.55
C ALA A 327 -18.83 2.05 29.06
N LYS A 328 -18.11 2.98 29.69
CA LYS A 328 -18.28 3.35 31.12
C LYS A 328 -19.40 4.38 31.37
N GLY A 329 -20.11 4.85 30.35
CA GLY A 329 -21.14 5.88 30.46
C GLY A 329 -20.65 7.26 30.91
N ASN A 330 -19.34 7.56 30.79
CA ASN A 330 -18.75 8.82 31.25
C ASN A 330 -19.01 9.96 30.23
N ARG A 331 -20.21 10.55 30.30
CA ARG A 331 -20.68 11.57 29.36
C ARG A 331 -19.76 12.80 29.30
N ARG A 332 -19.16 13.22 30.43
CA ARG A 332 -18.26 14.39 30.49
C ARG A 332 -17.00 14.14 29.69
N LEU A 333 -16.37 12.96 29.89
CA LEU A 333 -15.16 12.56 29.18
C LEU A 333 -15.45 12.36 27.70
N VAL A 334 -16.57 11.72 27.33
CA VAL A 334 -17.00 11.54 25.93
C VAL A 334 -17.10 12.90 25.23
N LYS A 335 -17.77 13.90 25.85
CA LYS A 335 -17.90 15.25 25.26
C LYS A 335 -16.54 15.91 25.05
N LYS A 336 -15.62 15.79 26.03
CA LYS A 336 -14.25 16.32 25.94
C LYS A 336 -13.49 15.68 24.77
N LEU A 337 -13.42 14.35 24.74
CA LEU A 337 -12.67 13.62 23.71
C LEU A 337 -13.23 13.82 22.29
N GLN A 338 -14.55 13.96 22.15
CA GLN A 338 -15.18 14.30 20.88
C GLN A 338 -14.83 15.73 20.41
N ALA A 339 -14.69 16.68 21.33
CA ALA A 339 -14.25 18.03 20.99
C ALA A 339 -12.78 18.04 20.51
N GLU A 340 -11.91 17.31 21.20
CA GLU A 340 -10.51 17.10 20.80
C GLU A 340 -10.39 16.40 19.44
N GLN A 341 -11.26 15.41 19.18
CA GLN A 341 -11.30 14.74 17.89
C GLN A 341 -11.71 15.68 16.75
N ARG A 342 -12.71 16.53 16.98
CA ARG A 342 -13.09 17.54 15.98
C ARG A 342 -11.97 18.54 15.72
N ALA A 343 -11.29 19.01 16.77
CA ALA A 343 -10.15 19.91 16.63
C ALA A 343 -9.03 19.25 15.82
N TYR A 344 -8.68 18.00 16.14
CA TYR A 344 -7.70 17.22 15.38
C TYR A 344 -8.07 17.10 13.88
N LEU A 345 -9.34 16.89 13.54
CA LEU A 345 -9.79 16.73 12.16
C LEU A 345 -10.00 18.05 11.39
N SER A 346 -9.68 19.20 12.01
CA SER A 346 -9.93 20.53 11.44
C SER A 346 -8.67 21.25 10.95
N HIS A 347 -7.50 20.61 11.05
CA HIS A 347 -6.25 21.16 10.55
C HIS A 347 -6.14 21.07 9.03
N ASP A 348 -5.29 21.89 8.45
CA ASP A 348 -4.94 21.82 7.03
C ASP A 348 -4.11 20.55 6.71
N PRO A 349 -4.14 20.04 5.49
CA PRO A 349 -3.40 18.84 5.10
C PRO A 349 -1.90 18.90 5.47
N ALA A 350 -1.25 20.03 5.28
CA ALA A 350 0.17 20.20 5.60
C ALA A 350 0.50 19.99 7.09
N TRP A 351 -0.44 20.27 8.00
CA TRP A 351 -0.24 20.08 9.44
C TRP A 351 -0.07 18.60 9.81
N TYR A 352 -0.75 17.69 9.09
CA TYR A 352 -0.64 16.24 9.36
C TYR A 352 0.70 15.67 8.92
N GLY A 353 1.37 16.31 7.96
CA GLY A 353 2.70 15.94 7.52
C GLY A 353 2.81 14.46 7.12
N PHE A 354 1.90 13.97 6.26
CA PHE A 354 2.01 12.62 5.73
C PHE A 354 3.31 12.47 4.97
N CYS A 355 3.95 11.31 5.08
CA CYS A 355 5.24 11.06 4.48
C CYS A 355 5.18 11.20 2.95
N SER A 356 6.06 12.03 2.40
CA SER A 356 6.22 12.29 0.96
C SER A 356 7.59 11.84 0.43
N GLU A 357 8.42 11.30 1.31
CA GLU A 357 9.78 10.88 1.00
C GLU A 357 9.87 9.36 0.92
N TRP A 358 10.79 8.88 0.11
CA TRP A 358 11.11 7.47 0.04
C TRP A 358 12.23 7.11 1.02
N TYR A 359 12.07 5.98 1.66
CA TYR A 359 13.06 5.42 2.57
C TYR A 359 13.37 3.96 2.21
N SER A 360 14.62 3.56 2.40
CA SER A 360 15.01 2.15 2.46
C SER A 360 15.57 1.83 3.84
N PHE A 361 15.57 0.56 4.20
CA PHE A 361 16.19 0.11 5.43
C PHE A 361 17.47 -0.67 5.14
N ASP A 362 18.62 -0.13 5.57
CA ASP A 362 19.90 -0.84 5.50
C ASP A 362 20.00 -1.80 6.68
N ARG A 363 19.83 -3.08 6.42
CA ARG A 363 19.91 -4.14 7.44
C ARG A 363 21.29 -4.27 8.06
N SER A 364 22.36 -3.96 7.33
CA SER A 364 23.73 -4.06 7.81
C SER A 364 24.05 -3.00 8.84
N ARG A 365 23.47 -1.82 8.70
CA ARG A 365 23.63 -0.68 9.62
C ARG A 365 22.50 -0.59 10.64
N GLY A 366 21.39 -1.29 10.42
CA GLY A 366 20.20 -1.20 11.26
C GLY A 366 19.52 0.19 11.19
N ARG A 367 19.65 0.90 10.08
CA ARG A 367 19.16 2.28 9.92
C ARG A 367 18.40 2.49 8.63
N GLY A 368 17.46 3.43 8.71
CA GLY A 368 16.76 3.96 7.55
C GLY A 368 17.59 5.01 6.81
N GLU A 369 17.47 4.99 5.50
CA GLU A 369 18.10 5.98 4.62
C GLU A 369 17.04 6.62 3.75
N ALA A 370 17.01 7.96 3.74
CA ALA A 370 16.17 8.69 2.77
C ALA A 370 16.75 8.48 1.37
N LYS A 371 15.89 8.17 0.42
CA LYS A 371 16.25 8.07 -0.99
C LYS A 371 16.03 9.42 -1.66
N SER A 372 17.04 9.91 -2.36
CA SER A 372 16.87 11.03 -3.28
C SER A 372 16.02 10.59 -4.46
N GLY A 373 15.01 11.35 -4.82
CA GLY A 373 14.13 11.02 -5.92
C GLY A 373 12.84 11.85 -5.91
N PHE A 374 11.74 11.21 -6.17
CA PHE A 374 10.44 11.86 -6.29
C PHE A 374 9.96 12.48 -4.98
N HIS A 375 9.46 13.70 -5.07
CA HIS A 375 8.66 14.31 -4.03
C HIS A 375 7.23 14.47 -4.53
N PHE A 376 6.28 13.93 -3.81
CA PHE A 376 4.85 14.13 -4.08
C PHE A 376 4.11 14.39 -2.77
N ASN A 377 2.88 14.87 -2.87
CA ASN A 377 2.06 15.10 -1.69
C ASN A 377 1.89 13.80 -0.90
N GLY A 378 2.33 13.79 0.36
CA GLY A 378 2.25 12.63 1.24
C GLY A 378 0.84 12.08 1.33
N ARG A 379 0.72 10.75 1.31
CA ARG A 379 -0.55 10.03 1.30
C ARG A 379 -0.51 8.81 2.21
N ALA A 380 -1.68 8.42 2.70
CA ALA A 380 -1.90 7.14 3.34
C ALA A 380 -2.98 6.35 2.58
N ASP A 381 -2.96 5.03 2.70
CA ASP A 381 -3.92 4.11 2.05
C ASP A 381 -4.06 4.35 0.53
N ALA A 382 -2.98 4.77 -0.12
CA ALA A 382 -2.82 4.87 -1.57
C ALA A 382 -2.31 3.54 -2.12
N VAL A 383 -2.42 3.35 -3.44
CA VAL A 383 -1.77 2.26 -4.16
C VAL A 383 -0.60 2.81 -4.95
N TYR A 384 0.55 2.19 -4.81
CA TYR A 384 1.70 2.45 -5.65
C TYR A 384 1.93 1.26 -6.58
N LEU A 385 2.02 1.54 -7.86
CA LEU A 385 2.42 0.58 -8.87
C LEU A 385 3.83 0.90 -9.30
N ASP A 386 4.72 -0.05 -9.08
CA ASP A 386 6.08 -0.01 -9.59
C ASP A 386 6.09 -0.06 -11.12
N ARG A 387 7.23 0.23 -11.69
CA ARG A 387 7.55 0.18 -13.10
C ARG A 387 6.83 -0.96 -13.83
N SER A 388 5.67 -0.63 -14.36
CA SER A 388 4.79 -1.55 -15.06
C SER A 388 5.14 -1.67 -16.55
N SER A 389 5.82 -0.64 -17.10
CA SER A 389 6.24 -0.62 -18.51
C SER A 389 7.60 0.06 -18.65
N SER A 390 8.24 -0.10 -19.83
CA SER A 390 9.49 0.60 -20.15
C SER A 390 9.35 2.13 -20.24
N MET A 391 8.14 2.67 -20.10
CA MET A 391 7.84 4.09 -20.29
C MET A 391 7.42 4.81 -19.01
N MET A 392 7.13 4.09 -17.91
CA MET A 392 6.76 4.69 -16.64
C MET A 392 7.60 4.09 -15.53
N ASP A 393 8.10 4.95 -14.63
CA ASP A 393 8.89 4.52 -13.49
C ASP A 393 8.03 4.23 -12.25
N GLY A 394 6.82 4.78 -12.19
CA GLY A 394 5.85 4.47 -11.15
C GLY A 394 4.55 5.26 -11.25
N MET A 395 3.53 4.79 -10.54
CA MET A 395 2.21 5.41 -10.47
C MET A 395 1.66 5.35 -9.06
N LEU A 396 1.25 6.51 -8.52
CA LEU A 396 0.61 6.64 -7.20
C LEU A 396 -0.87 6.98 -7.36
N ILE A 397 -1.76 6.15 -6.85
CA ILE A 397 -3.19 6.19 -7.13
C ILE A 397 -3.98 6.47 -5.85
N GLY A 398 -4.83 7.49 -5.85
CA GLY A 398 -5.80 7.78 -4.80
C GLY A 398 -5.19 7.95 -3.41
N GLY A 399 -5.88 7.44 -2.40
CA GLY A 399 -5.47 7.47 -0.99
C GLY A 399 -6.03 8.64 -0.19
N GLU A 400 -5.52 8.82 1.02
CA GLU A 400 -5.85 9.92 1.94
C GLU A 400 -4.74 10.96 1.94
N THR A 401 -5.09 12.23 1.88
CA THR A 401 -4.17 13.37 2.03
C THR A 401 -4.20 13.96 3.44
N MET A 402 -5.25 13.68 4.19
CA MET A 402 -5.41 13.93 5.63
C MET A 402 -6.51 13.00 6.17
N PRO A 403 -6.62 12.81 7.49
CA PRO A 403 -7.60 11.90 8.07
C PRO A 403 -9.03 12.15 7.57
N GLY A 404 -9.60 11.13 6.92
CA GLY A 404 -10.95 11.18 6.40
C GLY A 404 -11.14 11.93 5.07
N VAL A 405 -10.09 12.45 4.45
CA VAL A 405 -10.16 13.13 3.15
C VAL A 405 -9.40 12.34 2.10
N ARG A 406 -10.13 11.88 1.08
CA ARG A 406 -9.58 11.11 -0.05
C ARG A 406 -9.22 12.05 -1.19
N THR A 407 -8.34 11.59 -2.05
CA THR A 407 -7.94 12.30 -3.26
C THR A 407 -8.27 11.49 -4.51
N PRO A 408 -8.83 12.13 -5.55
CA PRO A 408 -8.97 11.48 -6.85
C PRO A 408 -7.70 11.55 -7.70
N SER A 409 -6.60 12.10 -7.20
CA SER A 409 -5.38 12.29 -7.97
C SER A 409 -4.66 10.95 -8.21
N ILE A 410 -4.21 10.77 -9.44
CA ILE A 410 -3.21 9.79 -9.85
C ILE A 410 -1.97 10.58 -10.26
N VAL A 411 -0.80 10.20 -9.76
CA VAL A 411 0.48 10.81 -10.13
C VAL A 411 1.33 9.76 -10.82
N ILE A 412 1.79 10.07 -12.02
CA ILE A 412 2.62 9.18 -12.85
C ILE A 412 4.00 9.79 -12.97
N PHE A 413 5.03 8.98 -12.78
CA PHE A 413 6.43 9.38 -12.85
C PHE A 413 7.12 8.71 -14.03
N THR A 414 7.98 9.45 -14.74
CA THR A 414 8.77 8.88 -15.83
C THR A 414 10.05 9.65 -16.07
N THR A 415 11.07 8.92 -16.50
CA THR A 415 12.32 9.45 -17.11
C THR A 415 12.27 9.37 -18.62
N ALA A 416 11.26 8.74 -19.22
CA ALA A 416 11.20 8.36 -20.62
C ALA A 416 10.57 9.42 -21.56
N CYS A 417 10.24 10.60 -21.08
CA CYS A 417 9.63 11.68 -21.87
C CYS A 417 10.66 12.82 -22.12
#